data_9e663f85884a9958bdac924f093becdb
#
_entry.id   9e663f85884a9958bdac924f093becdb
#
_cell.length_a   1.000
_cell.length_b   1.000
_cell.length_c   1.000
_cell.angle_alpha   90.00
_cell.angle_beta   90.00
_cell.angle_gamma   90.00
#
_symmetry.space_group_name_H-M   'P 1'
#
loop_
_entity.id
_entity.type
_entity.pdbx_description
1 polymer ?
#
loop_
_entity_poly.entity_id
_entity_poly.type
_entity_poly.pdbx_seq_one_letter_code
_entity_poly.pdbx_strand_id
1 'polypeptide(L)'
;MLRTRELIAGRAVRFVAKKALVVPMIAIGFLGSLLLMASAANAQEARTAASMAALKDKTAKLGAPKIEGEERVGGKSAPALYFGSTKMNNNFTLVDEVAKEGGPGMMVTLFVTAGHQLEQHAPLKEYVRIATTVLLPDGRRAVGTVLGSPALESIKAGHPYHGEVAVLGTPYITDYAPIKDASGETIGAYFVGYKK
;
A
#
# COMPACT_ATOMS: atom_id res chain seq x y z
N MET A 1 -9.42 64.61 -79.99
CA MET A 1 -9.62 65.73 -79.05
C MET A 1 -9.75 65.14 -77.64
N LEU A 2 -8.72 65.34 -76.85
CA LEU A 2 -8.73 65.95 -75.52
C LEU A 2 -9.75 65.33 -74.53
N ARG A 3 -9.49 64.86 -73.32
CA ARG A 3 -8.54 65.30 -72.30
C ARG A 3 -8.51 64.26 -71.13
N THR A 4 -7.35 63.98 -70.71
CA THR A 4 -6.92 63.63 -69.35
C THR A 4 -7.85 63.97 -68.19
N ARG A 5 -7.97 63.08 -67.20
CA ARG A 5 -7.83 63.45 -65.77
C ARG A 5 -7.60 62.20 -64.89
N GLU A 6 -6.46 62.24 -64.23
CA GLU A 6 -6.08 61.44 -63.09
C GLU A 6 -7.04 61.68 -61.95
N LEU A 7 -7.19 60.66 -61.08
CA LEU A 7 -7.46 60.90 -59.64
C LEU A 7 -7.12 59.69 -58.82
N ILE A 8 -5.97 59.81 -58.20
CA ILE A 8 -5.63 59.63 -56.79
C ILE A 8 -6.08 58.32 -56.10
N ALA A 9 -5.10 57.53 -55.83
CA ALA A 9 -5.11 56.39 -55.01
C ALA A 9 -5.47 56.74 -53.53
N GLY A 10 -6.51 56.13 -52.99
CA GLY A 10 -6.83 56.05 -51.58
C GLY A 10 -6.30 54.79 -51.01
N ARG A 11 -5.19 54.88 -50.33
CA ARG A 11 -4.54 53.78 -49.62
C ARG A 11 -5.31 53.52 -48.31
N ALA A 12 -6.20 52.53 -48.29
CA ALA A 12 -6.83 52.07 -47.06
C ALA A 12 -5.82 51.27 -46.24
N VAL A 13 -5.39 51.87 -45.13
CA VAL A 13 -4.59 51.19 -44.11
C VAL A 13 -5.54 50.25 -43.33
N ARG A 14 -5.38 48.95 -43.55
CA ARG A 14 -6.06 47.96 -42.73
C ARG A 14 -5.30 47.84 -41.42
N PHE A 15 -5.89 48.35 -40.34
CA PHE A 15 -5.49 48.06 -38.96
C PHE A 15 -5.81 46.61 -38.67
N VAL A 16 -4.77 45.76 -38.62
CA VAL A 16 -4.87 44.42 -38.10
C VAL A 16 -4.82 44.52 -36.57
N ALA A 17 -5.98 44.46 -35.94
CA ALA A 17 -6.04 44.34 -34.47
C ALA A 17 -5.47 42.99 -34.08
N LYS A 18 -4.25 42.99 -33.51
CA LYS A 18 -3.69 41.83 -32.78
C LYS A 18 -4.58 41.56 -31.55
N LYS A 19 -5.47 40.57 -31.64
CA LYS A 19 -6.11 40.01 -30.47
C LYS A 19 -5.00 39.38 -29.60
N ALA A 20 -4.65 40.08 -28.52
CA ALA A 20 -3.84 39.52 -27.49
C ALA A 20 -4.60 38.34 -26.86
N LEU A 21 -4.11 37.13 -27.05
CA LEU A 21 -4.60 35.93 -26.40
C LEU A 21 -4.20 36.04 -24.91
N VAL A 22 -5.10 36.57 -24.09
CA VAL A 22 -4.96 36.52 -22.63
C VAL A 22 -5.27 35.08 -22.23
N VAL A 23 -4.22 34.24 -22.16
CA VAL A 23 -4.33 32.92 -21.54
C VAL A 23 -4.48 33.16 -20.05
N PRO A 24 -5.58 32.75 -19.39
CA PRO A 24 -5.75 32.98 -17.98
C PRO A 24 -4.68 32.18 -17.23
N MET A 25 -3.85 32.88 -16.51
CA MET A 25 -2.73 32.38 -15.67
C MET A 25 -3.19 31.38 -14.57
N ILE A 26 -4.49 31.20 -14.39
CA ILE A 26 -5.13 30.31 -13.42
C ILE A 26 -5.06 28.83 -13.87
N ALA A 27 -4.98 28.52 -15.17
CA ALA A 27 -4.95 27.13 -15.66
C ALA A 27 -3.60 26.42 -15.41
N ILE A 28 -2.52 27.15 -15.29
CA ILE A 28 -1.17 26.58 -15.11
C ILE A 28 -0.96 26.07 -13.67
N GLY A 29 -1.57 26.73 -12.69
CA GLY A 29 -1.50 26.32 -11.28
C GLY A 29 -2.22 24.99 -10.98
N PHE A 30 -3.34 24.73 -11.64
CA PHE A 30 -4.13 23.51 -11.43
C PHE A 30 -3.49 22.26 -12.08
N LEU A 31 -2.87 22.39 -13.24
CA LEU A 31 -2.13 21.26 -13.84
C LEU A 31 -0.88 20.89 -13.06
N GLY A 32 -0.16 21.86 -12.51
CA GLY A 32 1.04 21.63 -11.71
C GLY A 32 0.77 20.87 -10.40
N SER A 33 -0.34 21.20 -9.71
CA SER A 33 -0.73 20.51 -8.47
C SER A 33 -1.20 19.07 -8.71
N LEU A 34 -1.87 18.79 -9.84
CA LEU A 34 -2.33 17.46 -10.19
C LEU A 34 -1.16 16.52 -10.54
N LEU A 35 -0.13 17.02 -11.24
CA LEU A 35 1.09 16.25 -11.55
C LEU A 35 1.90 15.93 -10.28
N LEU A 36 1.99 16.85 -9.33
CA LEU A 36 2.68 16.64 -8.06
C LEU A 36 1.97 15.59 -7.18
N MET A 37 0.65 15.58 -7.15
CA MET A 37 -0.15 14.59 -6.40
C MET A 37 -0.01 13.18 -6.99
N ALA A 38 -0.04 13.02 -8.31
CA ALA A 38 0.18 11.73 -8.99
C ALA A 38 1.60 11.20 -8.75
N SER A 39 2.61 12.06 -8.70
CA SER A 39 3.99 11.69 -8.40
C SER A 39 4.18 11.19 -6.97
N ALA A 40 3.49 11.79 -5.99
CA ALA A 40 3.55 11.36 -4.59
C ALA A 40 2.86 10.01 -4.36
N ALA A 41 1.71 9.77 -4.99
CA ALA A 41 1.00 8.49 -4.91
C ALA A 41 1.85 7.34 -5.49
N ASN A 42 2.44 7.53 -6.66
CA ASN A 42 3.33 6.55 -7.29
C ASN A 42 4.57 6.26 -6.42
N ALA A 43 5.10 7.26 -5.71
CA ALA A 43 6.21 7.07 -4.80
C ALA A 43 5.83 6.23 -3.56
N GLN A 44 4.61 6.39 -3.05
CA GLN A 44 4.11 5.58 -1.94
C GLN A 44 3.88 4.12 -2.36
N GLU A 45 3.27 3.88 -3.52
CA GLU A 45 3.10 2.54 -4.11
C GLU A 45 4.44 1.85 -4.35
N ALA A 46 5.42 2.54 -4.91
CA ALA A 46 6.76 2.00 -5.11
C ALA A 46 7.44 1.62 -3.79
N ARG A 47 7.23 2.40 -2.72
CA ARG A 47 7.77 2.09 -1.39
C ARG A 47 7.11 0.87 -0.76
N THR A 48 5.78 0.72 -0.86
CA THR A 48 5.08 -0.47 -0.35
C THR A 48 5.55 -1.71 -1.10
N ALA A 49 5.65 -1.66 -2.43
CA ALA A 49 6.14 -2.77 -3.25
C ALA A 49 7.58 -3.17 -2.88
N ALA A 50 8.49 -2.20 -2.72
CA ALA A 50 9.87 -2.45 -2.32
C ALA A 50 9.95 -3.07 -0.91
N SER A 51 9.16 -2.55 0.05
CA SER A 51 9.12 -3.08 1.42
C SER A 51 8.50 -4.48 1.47
N MET A 52 7.49 -4.78 0.64
CA MET A 52 6.94 -6.14 0.50
C MET A 52 7.98 -7.10 -0.05
N ALA A 53 8.74 -6.68 -1.07
CA ALA A 53 9.82 -7.50 -1.62
C ALA A 53 10.91 -7.77 -0.57
N ALA A 54 11.33 -6.75 0.19
CA ALA A 54 12.31 -6.88 1.26
C ALA A 54 11.82 -7.83 2.38
N LEU A 55 10.53 -7.72 2.78
CA LEU A 55 9.93 -8.58 3.80
C LEU A 55 9.94 -10.04 3.36
N LYS A 56 9.54 -10.32 2.11
CA LYS A 56 9.56 -11.67 1.53
C LYS A 56 10.99 -12.22 1.41
N ASP A 57 11.94 -11.42 0.93
CA ASP A 57 13.35 -11.84 0.80
C ASP A 57 13.96 -12.19 2.17
N LYS A 58 13.76 -11.33 3.17
CA LYS A 58 14.26 -11.57 4.54
C LYS A 58 13.64 -12.83 5.15
N THR A 59 12.34 -13.06 4.98
CA THR A 59 11.69 -14.28 5.49
C THR A 59 12.15 -15.53 4.73
N ALA A 60 12.32 -15.46 3.41
CA ALA A 60 12.81 -16.57 2.60
C ALA A 60 14.24 -17.00 3.01
N LYS A 61 15.10 -16.06 3.41
CA LYS A 61 16.44 -16.35 3.94
C LYS A 61 16.43 -17.09 5.27
N LEU A 62 15.35 -16.98 6.06
CA LEU A 62 15.17 -17.73 7.30
C LEU A 62 14.73 -19.18 7.05
N GLY A 63 14.10 -19.45 5.89
CA GLY A 63 13.65 -20.78 5.49
C GLY A 63 12.18 -20.86 5.12
N ALA A 64 11.71 -22.05 4.80
CA ALA A 64 10.32 -22.28 4.44
C ALA A 64 9.34 -21.95 5.59
N PRO A 65 8.17 -21.33 5.31
CA PRO A 65 7.18 -21.06 6.32
C PRO A 65 6.46 -22.34 6.75
N LYS A 66 6.19 -22.44 8.05
CA LYS A 66 5.42 -23.54 8.65
C LYS A 66 4.71 -23.06 9.91
N ILE A 67 3.67 -23.81 10.31
CA ILE A 67 3.01 -23.67 11.61
C ILE A 67 3.44 -24.85 12.49
N GLU A 68 3.82 -24.56 13.75
CA GLU A 68 4.23 -25.57 14.70
C GLU A 68 3.87 -25.15 16.13
N GLY A 69 2.82 -25.80 16.70
CA GLY A 69 2.31 -25.46 18.01
C GLY A 69 1.53 -24.15 18.06
N GLU A 70 1.34 -23.63 19.26
CA GLU A 70 0.58 -22.42 19.53
C GLU A 70 1.34 -21.45 20.43
N GLU A 71 0.99 -20.17 20.38
CA GLU A 71 1.51 -19.14 21.25
C GLU A 71 0.47 -18.07 21.57
N ARG A 72 0.56 -17.48 22.76
CA ARG A 72 -0.30 -16.34 23.14
C ARG A 72 0.19 -15.06 22.49
N VAL A 73 -0.70 -14.39 21.74
CA VAL A 73 -0.46 -13.08 21.13
C VAL A 73 -1.63 -12.14 21.44
N GLY A 74 -1.34 -11.01 22.07
CA GLY A 74 -2.38 -10.04 22.45
C GLY A 74 -3.50 -10.63 23.33
N GLY A 75 -3.17 -11.63 24.17
CA GLY A 75 -4.13 -12.32 25.04
C GLY A 75 -4.91 -13.48 24.41
N LYS A 76 -4.76 -13.71 23.10
CA LYS A 76 -5.38 -14.84 22.37
C LYS A 76 -4.36 -15.94 22.10
N SER A 77 -4.79 -17.22 22.04
CA SER A 77 -3.99 -18.30 21.48
C SER A 77 -4.02 -18.19 19.94
N ALA A 78 -2.89 -18.35 19.32
CA ALA A 78 -2.76 -18.38 17.87
C ALA A 78 -1.70 -19.41 17.45
N PRO A 79 -1.83 -20.02 16.26
CA PRO A 79 -0.79 -20.91 15.74
C PRO A 79 0.56 -20.19 15.68
N ALA A 80 1.64 -20.90 16.03
CA ALA A 80 2.97 -20.33 15.97
C ALA A 80 3.55 -20.48 14.57
N LEU A 81 3.78 -19.33 13.91
CA LEU A 81 4.37 -19.24 12.57
C LEU A 81 5.90 -19.22 12.67
N TYR A 82 6.54 -20.07 11.89
CA TYR A 82 7.98 -20.12 11.71
C TYR A 82 8.38 -19.88 10.26
N PHE A 83 9.56 -19.29 10.07
CA PHE A 83 10.34 -19.39 8.84
C PHE A 83 11.62 -20.16 9.17
N GLY A 84 11.75 -21.37 8.60
CA GLY A 84 12.78 -22.32 9.01
C GLY A 84 12.65 -22.67 10.50
N SER A 85 13.67 -22.34 11.30
CA SER A 85 13.66 -22.49 12.76
C SER A 85 13.28 -21.22 13.53
N THR A 86 13.06 -20.11 12.84
CA THR A 86 12.81 -18.79 13.47
C THR A 86 11.32 -18.57 13.70
N LYS A 87 10.91 -18.47 14.97
CA LYS A 87 9.54 -18.15 15.35
C LYS A 87 9.25 -16.66 15.15
N MET A 88 8.07 -16.35 14.58
CA MET A 88 7.65 -14.98 14.27
C MET A 88 6.68 -14.39 15.30
N ASN A 89 5.94 -15.22 16.03
CA ASN A 89 4.98 -14.72 17.02
C ASN A 89 5.72 -13.91 18.10
N ASN A 90 5.27 -12.67 18.35
CA ASN A 90 5.88 -11.70 19.27
C ASN A 90 7.37 -11.37 18.97
N ASN A 91 7.88 -11.75 17.80
CA ASN A 91 9.22 -11.38 17.34
C ASN A 91 9.12 -10.18 16.40
N PHE A 92 9.56 -9.02 16.86
CA PHE A 92 9.41 -7.76 16.14
C PHE A 92 10.63 -7.34 15.32
N THR A 93 11.77 -8.00 15.50
CA THR A 93 13.05 -7.62 14.88
C THR A 93 12.90 -7.43 13.36
N LEU A 94 12.35 -8.43 12.69
CA LEU A 94 12.23 -8.40 11.23
C LEU A 94 11.25 -7.32 10.74
N VAL A 95 10.10 -7.16 11.39
CA VAL A 95 9.12 -6.13 10.99
C VAL A 95 9.63 -4.72 11.26
N ASP A 96 10.40 -4.52 12.34
CA ASP A 96 11.02 -3.24 12.67
C ASP A 96 12.13 -2.87 11.69
N GLU A 97 12.97 -3.84 11.28
CA GLU A 97 14.00 -3.64 10.25
C GLU A 97 13.39 -3.21 8.92
N VAL A 98 12.39 -3.96 8.43
CA VAL A 98 11.75 -3.64 7.14
C VAL A 98 11.03 -2.29 7.19
N ALA A 99 10.37 -1.96 8.29
CA ALA A 99 9.73 -0.65 8.45
C ALA A 99 10.76 0.49 8.48
N LYS A 100 11.89 0.30 9.13
CA LYS A 100 13.00 1.26 9.15
C LYS A 100 13.58 1.49 7.76
N GLU A 101 13.82 0.41 6.99
CA GLU A 101 14.31 0.47 5.62
C GLU A 101 13.31 1.15 4.67
N GLY A 102 11.99 0.90 4.86
CA GLY A 102 10.92 1.54 4.10
C GLY A 102 10.75 3.03 4.41
N GLY A 103 11.32 3.50 5.53
CA GLY A 103 11.33 4.89 5.96
C GLY A 103 10.10 5.34 6.75
N PRO A 104 10.04 6.63 7.12
CA PRO A 104 8.96 7.17 7.95
C PRO A 104 7.57 6.91 7.35
N GLY A 105 6.63 6.46 8.18
CA GLY A 105 5.26 6.14 7.78
C GLY A 105 5.05 4.71 7.29
N MET A 106 6.12 3.92 7.13
CA MET A 106 6.02 2.51 6.75
C MET A 106 5.58 1.66 7.95
N MET A 107 4.55 0.83 7.73
CA MET A 107 4.07 -0.17 8.68
C MET A 107 4.24 -1.57 8.11
N VAL A 108 4.65 -2.52 8.95
CA VAL A 108 4.90 -3.90 8.56
C VAL A 108 4.22 -4.84 9.54
N THR A 109 3.62 -5.90 9.03
CA THR A 109 2.95 -6.91 9.88
C THR A 109 3.08 -8.31 9.28
N LEU A 110 3.16 -9.30 10.15
CA LEU A 110 2.92 -10.69 9.85
C LEU A 110 1.64 -11.15 10.53
N PHE A 111 0.81 -11.86 9.75
CA PHE A 111 -0.40 -12.52 10.24
C PHE A 111 -0.24 -14.03 10.14
N VAL A 112 -0.89 -14.76 11.02
CA VAL A 112 -1.07 -16.21 10.93
C VAL A 112 -2.55 -16.54 10.87
N THR A 113 -2.93 -17.58 10.11
CA THR A 113 -4.31 -18.07 10.10
C THR A 113 -4.63 -18.75 11.42
N ALA A 114 -5.70 -18.32 12.08
CA ALA A 114 -6.28 -19.00 13.23
C ALA A 114 -7.52 -19.78 12.78
N GLY A 115 -7.64 -21.05 13.15
CA GLY A 115 -8.78 -21.87 12.80
C GLY A 115 -8.47 -23.20 12.11
N HIS A 116 -7.21 -23.64 12.10
CA HIS A 116 -6.82 -24.89 11.44
C HIS A 116 -7.06 -26.16 12.27
N GLN A 117 -7.47 -26.09 13.53
CA GLN A 117 -7.57 -27.29 14.38
C GLN A 117 -8.76 -27.39 15.35
N LEU A 118 -9.74 -26.51 15.31
CA LEU A 118 -10.87 -26.62 16.24
C LEU A 118 -12.21 -26.75 15.50
N GLU A 119 -12.66 -27.99 15.40
CA GLU A 119 -14.04 -28.44 15.19
C GLU A 119 -14.67 -28.38 13.78
N GLN A 120 -15.46 -29.41 13.49
CA GLN A 120 -16.20 -29.70 12.25
C GLN A 120 -17.25 -28.64 11.83
N HIS A 121 -17.29 -27.51 12.49
CA HIS A 121 -18.10 -26.33 12.13
C HIS A 121 -17.17 -25.13 12.03
N ALA A 122 -16.26 -25.15 11.05
CA ALA A 122 -15.22 -24.13 10.89
C ALA A 122 -15.80 -22.71 10.83
N PRO A 123 -15.64 -21.89 11.87
CA PRO A 123 -15.81 -20.46 11.70
C PRO A 123 -14.64 -19.92 10.88
N LEU A 124 -14.98 -18.96 10.05
CA LEU A 124 -14.17 -18.08 9.24
C LEU A 124 -12.68 -18.09 9.61
N LYS A 125 -11.80 -18.50 8.69
CA LYS A 125 -10.34 -18.37 8.84
C LYS A 125 -10.04 -16.91 9.20
N GLU A 126 -9.73 -16.66 10.47
CA GLU A 126 -9.23 -15.38 10.93
C GLU A 126 -7.72 -15.32 10.70
N TYR A 127 -7.22 -14.16 10.35
CA TYR A 127 -5.79 -13.90 10.28
C TYR A 127 -5.39 -13.01 11.44
N VAL A 128 -4.71 -13.59 12.42
CA VAL A 128 -4.30 -12.92 13.65
C VAL A 128 -2.94 -12.25 13.46
N ARG A 129 -2.82 -10.99 13.86
CA ARG A 129 -1.58 -10.22 13.81
C ARG A 129 -0.63 -10.71 14.88
N ILE A 130 0.51 -11.30 14.49
CA ILE A 130 1.47 -11.95 15.39
C ILE A 130 2.75 -11.14 15.59
N ALA A 131 3.15 -10.35 14.61
CA ALA A 131 4.27 -9.42 14.69
C ALA A 131 3.92 -8.16 13.89
N THR A 132 4.15 -6.96 14.44
CA THR A 132 3.72 -5.73 13.81
C THR A 132 4.44 -4.50 14.34
N THR A 133 4.58 -3.49 13.48
CA THR A 133 4.96 -2.12 13.85
C THR A 133 3.74 -1.22 14.09
N VAL A 134 2.52 -1.68 13.77
CA VAL A 134 1.28 -0.93 14.04
C VAL A 134 1.04 -0.84 15.53
N LEU A 135 0.75 0.37 16.02
CA LEU A 135 0.47 0.63 17.44
C LEU A 135 -1.03 0.87 17.68
N LEU A 136 -1.50 0.43 18.81
CA LEU A 136 -2.79 0.80 19.38
C LEU A 136 -2.72 2.22 19.95
N PRO A 137 -3.87 2.88 20.24
CA PRO A 137 -3.89 4.23 20.82
C PRO A 137 -3.15 4.35 22.14
N ASP A 138 -3.00 3.27 22.89
CA ASP A 138 -2.27 3.20 24.16
C ASP A 138 -0.75 2.97 23.99
N GLY A 139 -0.24 2.97 22.74
CA GLY A 139 1.17 2.78 22.40
C GLY A 139 1.63 1.33 22.36
N ARG A 140 0.81 0.35 22.72
CA ARG A 140 1.16 -1.07 22.58
C ARG A 140 1.06 -1.51 21.13
N ARG A 141 1.86 -2.51 20.76
CA ARG A 141 1.74 -3.13 19.42
C ARG A 141 0.38 -3.83 19.29
N ALA A 142 -0.21 -3.70 18.09
CA ALA A 142 -1.55 -4.20 17.80
C ALA A 142 -1.60 -5.74 17.61
N VAL A 143 -0.75 -6.49 18.29
CA VAL A 143 -0.75 -7.97 18.24
C VAL A 143 -2.07 -8.53 18.78
N GLY A 144 -2.52 -9.65 18.23
CA GLY A 144 -3.79 -10.28 18.59
C GLY A 144 -5.01 -9.66 17.90
N THR A 145 -4.88 -8.54 17.19
CA THR A 145 -5.95 -8.01 16.33
C THR A 145 -6.02 -8.80 15.01
N VAL A 146 -7.17 -8.73 14.33
CA VAL A 146 -7.41 -9.52 13.12
C VAL A 146 -7.33 -8.68 11.86
N LEU A 147 -7.01 -9.35 10.74
CA LEU A 147 -7.08 -8.77 9.40
C LEU A 147 -8.55 -8.50 9.04
N GLY A 148 -8.85 -7.29 8.59
CA GLY A 148 -10.17 -6.88 8.12
C GLY A 148 -10.30 -6.85 6.59
N SER A 149 -11.54 -6.69 6.11
CA SER A 149 -11.81 -6.39 4.70
C SER A 149 -11.22 -5.03 4.29
N PRO A 150 -10.86 -4.81 3.00
CA PRO A 150 -11.12 -5.68 1.85
C PRO A 150 -10.05 -6.76 1.61
N ALA A 151 -8.84 -6.63 2.18
CA ALA A 151 -7.72 -7.55 1.93
C ALA A 151 -8.01 -9.01 2.37
N LEU A 152 -8.87 -9.19 3.39
CA LEU A 152 -9.19 -10.51 3.94
C LEU A 152 -9.66 -11.51 2.88
N GLU A 153 -10.57 -11.11 2.00
CA GLU A 153 -11.15 -12.02 1.00
C GLU A 153 -10.11 -12.42 -0.06
N SER A 154 -9.25 -11.48 -0.48
CA SER A 154 -8.14 -11.79 -1.39
C SER A 154 -7.15 -12.78 -0.77
N ILE A 155 -6.77 -12.56 0.48
CA ILE A 155 -5.83 -13.43 1.18
C ILE A 155 -6.42 -14.83 1.43
N LYS A 156 -7.71 -14.93 1.80
CA LYS A 156 -8.42 -16.23 1.90
C LYS A 156 -8.41 -17.00 0.60
N ALA A 157 -8.57 -16.30 -0.53
CA ALA A 157 -8.48 -16.89 -1.88
C ALA A 157 -7.05 -17.20 -2.32
N GLY A 158 -6.04 -16.90 -1.49
CA GLY A 158 -4.62 -17.13 -1.81
C GLY A 158 -4.03 -16.14 -2.80
N HIS A 159 -4.66 -14.96 -2.95
CA HIS A 159 -4.25 -13.89 -3.85
C HIS A 159 -3.71 -12.68 -3.08
N PRO A 160 -2.77 -11.92 -3.65
CA PRO A 160 -2.35 -10.66 -3.08
C PRO A 160 -3.46 -9.60 -3.20
N TYR A 161 -3.39 -8.59 -2.33
CA TYR A 161 -4.23 -7.40 -2.39
C TYR A 161 -3.34 -6.16 -2.38
N HIS A 162 -3.64 -5.22 -3.26
CA HIS A 162 -3.05 -3.89 -3.29
C HIS A 162 -4.17 -2.85 -3.26
N GLY A 163 -4.02 -1.81 -2.45
CA GLY A 163 -5.01 -0.73 -2.38
C GLY A 163 -5.00 0.04 -1.08
N GLU A 164 -5.93 0.98 -0.98
CA GLU A 164 -6.12 1.76 0.23
C GLU A 164 -6.93 0.99 1.26
N VAL A 165 -6.42 0.91 2.48
CA VAL A 165 -7.10 0.27 3.62
C VAL A 165 -6.97 1.14 4.85
N ALA A 166 -8.05 1.30 5.61
CA ALA A 166 -8.00 1.90 6.93
C ALA A 166 -7.50 0.87 7.96
N VAL A 167 -6.29 1.07 8.48
CA VAL A 167 -5.73 0.26 9.56
C VAL A 167 -5.95 0.98 10.88
N LEU A 168 -6.78 0.41 11.75
CA LEU A 168 -7.19 1.04 13.01
C LEU A 168 -7.69 2.49 12.84
N GLY A 169 -8.46 2.74 11.77
CA GLY A 169 -9.03 4.05 11.45
C GLY A 169 -8.10 5.02 10.70
N THR A 170 -6.84 4.67 10.47
CA THR A 170 -5.90 5.49 9.71
C THR A 170 -5.76 4.95 8.28
N PRO A 171 -5.85 5.81 7.23
CA PRO A 171 -5.71 5.38 5.84
C PRO A 171 -4.25 5.10 5.47
N TYR A 172 -4.02 3.99 4.76
CA TYR A 172 -2.73 3.55 4.23
C TYR A 172 -2.87 3.10 2.79
N ILE A 173 -1.85 3.32 1.97
CA ILE A 173 -1.61 2.55 0.75
C ILE A 173 -0.95 1.25 1.17
N THR A 174 -1.55 0.11 0.81
CA THR A 174 -1.18 -1.18 1.39
C THR A 174 -0.94 -2.25 0.34
N ASP A 175 0.00 -3.14 0.65
CA ASP A 175 0.19 -4.41 -0.01
C ASP A 175 0.02 -5.54 1.01
N TYR A 176 -0.78 -6.53 0.65
CA TYR A 176 -0.90 -7.80 1.34
C TYR A 176 -0.50 -8.94 0.41
N ALA A 177 0.13 -9.97 0.95
CA ALA A 177 0.44 -11.17 0.19
C ALA A 177 0.26 -12.41 1.06
N PRO A 178 -0.25 -13.54 0.53
CA PRO A 178 -0.37 -14.76 1.29
C PRO A 178 1.01 -15.33 1.64
N ILE A 179 1.11 -15.89 2.84
CA ILE A 179 2.21 -16.78 3.25
C ILE A 179 1.70 -18.20 3.00
N LYS A 180 2.37 -18.93 2.13
CA LYS A 180 2.00 -20.31 1.77
C LYS A 180 3.05 -21.27 2.27
N ASP A 181 2.62 -22.38 2.86
CA ASP A 181 3.49 -23.48 3.27
C ASP A 181 3.96 -24.32 2.08
N ALA A 182 4.70 -25.40 2.36
CA ALA A 182 5.24 -26.29 1.34
C ALA A 182 4.15 -27.05 0.54
N SER A 183 2.93 -27.16 1.08
CA SER A 183 1.78 -27.76 0.38
C SER A 183 1.06 -26.76 -0.52
N GLY A 184 1.39 -25.47 -0.43
CA GLY A 184 0.73 -24.36 -1.13
C GLY A 184 -0.48 -23.81 -0.36
N GLU A 185 -0.74 -24.29 0.86
CA GLU A 185 -1.82 -23.76 1.69
C GLU A 185 -1.44 -22.39 2.24
N THR A 186 -2.42 -21.46 2.25
CA THR A 186 -2.25 -20.13 2.86
C THR A 186 -2.36 -20.27 4.39
N ILE A 187 -1.22 -20.13 5.07
CA ILE A 187 -1.07 -20.24 6.52
C ILE A 187 -0.90 -18.89 7.23
N GLY A 188 -0.83 -17.81 6.46
CA GLY A 188 -0.66 -16.46 7.01
C GLY A 188 -0.70 -15.40 5.92
N ALA A 189 -0.35 -14.17 6.31
CA ALA A 189 -0.24 -13.06 5.38
C ALA A 189 0.89 -12.10 5.78
N TYR A 190 1.58 -11.60 4.77
CA TYR A 190 2.41 -10.40 4.84
C TYR A 190 1.55 -9.15 4.71
N PHE A 191 1.93 -8.09 5.38
CA PHE A 191 1.39 -6.75 5.19
C PHE A 191 2.50 -5.72 5.25
N VAL A 192 2.46 -4.80 4.31
CA VAL A 192 3.16 -3.52 4.37
C VAL A 192 2.16 -2.41 4.05
N GLY A 193 2.33 -1.26 4.68
CA GLY A 193 1.45 -0.12 4.44
C GLY A 193 2.20 1.19 4.66
N TYR A 194 1.99 2.14 3.76
CA TYR A 194 2.53 3.48 3.88
C TYR A 194 1.40 4.44 4.27
N LYS A 195 1.61 5.19 5.35
CA LYS A 195 0.61 6.15 5.83
C LYS A 195 0.37 7.24 4.79
N LYS A 196 -0.89 7.47 4.50
CA LYS A 196 -1.35 8.48 3.56
C LYS A 196 -1.39 9.88 4.18
#